data_c9e02abd531be67558be473f0c437936
#
_entry.id   c9e02abd531be67558be473f0c437936
#
_cell.length_a   1.000
_cell.length_b   1.000
_cell.length_c   1.000
_cell.angle_alpha   90.00
_cell.angle_beta   90.00
_cell.angle_gamma   90.00
#
_symmetry.space_group_name_H-M   'P 1'
#
loop_
_entity.id
_entity.type
_entity.pdbx_description
1 polymer ?
#
loop_
_entity_poly.entity_id
_entity_poly.type
_entity_poly.pdbx_seq_one_letter_code
_entity_poly.pdbx_strand_id
1 'polypeptide(L)'
;EAFYRKWLSDLAADQYPDGHVDHVIPAILENQKSSAAWGDAACVCPWELYLAFGDENILRSQFNSMKKWVGYITSSTTTKNLWTGGEHYGDWLGLDAPSGSYKGSSDEDLIASAFYAHSTELVMKAGNVLGEDVSEYETLYKNIVAAFQETWPVYHTQTECILAAHFHLAKDCQAAADQLAKLVTDAGVQLKTGFVGTPYLLHVLSDYGYVSLAWSLLLRENYPSWLYPITKGATTIWEHWDGIMENGDFWTRDMN
;
A
#
# COMPACT_ATOMS: atom_id res chain seq x y z
N GLU A 1 -17.39 -9.82 7.33
CA GLU A 1 -16.50 -10.52 8.28
C GLU A 1 -16.27 -11.98 7.88
N ALA A 2 -17.32 -12.83 7.81
CA ALA A 2 -17.20 -14.28 7.57
C ALA A 2 -16.40 -14.61 6.29
N PHE A 3 -16.65 -13.91 5.19
CA PHE A 3 -15.90 -14.06 3.94
C PHE A 3 -14.40 -13.83 4.14
N TYR A 4 -14.03 -12.71 4.73
CA TYR A 4 -12.62 -12.37 4.94
C TYR A 4 -11.93 -13.31 5.94
N ARG A 5 -12.62 -13.78 6.98
CA ARG A 5 -12.08 -14.80 7.89
C ARG A 5 -11.73 -16.09 7.14
N LYS A 6 -12.64 -16.53 6.25
CA LYS A 6 -12.41 -17.72 5.42
C LYS A 6 -11.22 -17.50 4.49
N TRP A 7 -11.18 -16.35 3.80
CA TRP A 7 -10.10 -16.03 2.88
C TRP A 7 -8.74 -15.92 3.59
N LEU A 8 -8.67 -15.30 4.77
CA LEU A 8 -7.44 -15.26 5.58
C LEU A 8 -7.00 -16.64 6.06
N SER A 9 -7.95 -17.53 6.33
CA SER A 9 -7.64 -18.93 6.63
C SER A 9 -7.02 -19.65 5.43
N ASP A 10 -7.50 -19.36 4.21
CA ASP A 10 -6.92 -19.89 2.98
C ASP A 10 -5.52 -19.30 2.73
N LEU A 11 -5.34 -17.98 2.92
CA LEU A 11 -4.04 -17.35 2.83
C LEU A 11 -3.01 -18.00 3.77
N ALA A 12 -3.39 -18.21 5.03
CA ALA A 12 -2.49 -18.84 6.01
C ALA A 12 -2.19 -20.32 5.68
N ALA A 13 -3.13 -21.01 5.04
CA ALA A 13 -2.95 -22.41 4.60
C ALA A 13 -2.06 -22.51 3.35
N ASP A 14 -2.18 -21.55 2.43
CA ASP A 14 -1.38 -21.47 1.20
C ASP A 14 0.00 -20.84 1.42
N GLN A 15 0.21 -20.15 2.55
CA GLN A 15 1.50 -19.51 2.87
C GLN A 15 2.63 -20.54 2.90
N TYR A 16 3.70 -20.27 2.18
CA TYR A 16 4.84 -21.18 2.03
C TYR A 16 5.64 -21.32 3.33
N PRO A 17 6.45 -22.40 3.44
CA PRO A 17 7.26 -22.64 4.64
C PRO A 17 8.27 -21.55 4.97
N ASP A 18 8.79 -20.84 3.96
CA ASP A 18 9.69 -19.69 4.12
C ASP A 18 8.96 -18.40 4.48
N GLY A 19 7.64 -18.41 4.46
CA GLY A 19 6.77 -17.31 4.87
C GLY A 19 6.23 -16.44 3.74
N HIS A 20 6.64 -16.68 2.47
CA HIS A 20 6.08 -15.86 1.38
C HIS A 20 4.58 -16.14 1.15
N VAL A 21 3.90 -15.14 0.65
CA VAL A 21 2.49 -15.15 0.30
C VAL A 21 2.37 -14.84 -1.19
N ASP A 22 1.62 -15.66 -1.92
CA ASP A 22 1.39 -15.44 -3.35
C ASP A 22 0.59 -14.15 -3.63
N HIS A 23 0.67 -13.67 -4.86
CA HIS A 23 -0.04 -12.47 -5.30
C HIS A 23 -1.58 -12.62 -5.29
N VAL A 24 -2.08 -13.83 -5.40
CA VAL A 24 -3.50 -14.18 -5.34
C VAL A 24 -3.73 -15.39 -4.45
N ILE A 25 -4.85 -15.40 -3.74
CA ILE A 25 -5.27 -16.52 -2.90
C ILE A 25 -6.68 -16.96 -3.34
N PRO A 26 -6.86 -18.21 -3.77
CA PRO A 26 -5.86 -19.31 -3.83
C PRO A 26 -4.75 -19.07 -4.83
N ALA A 27 -3.58 -19.65 -4.57
CA ALA A 27 -2.40 -19.57 -5.42
C ALA A 27 -2.61 -20.30 -6.76
N ILE A 28 -3.08 -19.59 -7.77
CA ILE A 28 -3.38 -20.13 -9.12
C ILE A 28 -2.39 -19.67 -10.18
N LEU A 29 -1.48 -18.77 -9.84
CA LEU A 29 -0.45 -18.26 -10.74
C LEU A 29 0.85 -19.02 -10.47
N GLU A 30 1.30 -19.81 -11.46
CA GLU A 30 2.52 -20.61 -11.32
C GLU A 30 3.77 -19.72 -11.24
N ASN A 31 4.73 -20.12 -10.40
CA ASN A 31 6.05 -19.48 -10.27
C ASN A 31 6.03 -17.98 -9.89
N GLN A 32 4.99 -17.52 -9.26
CA GLN A 32 4.91 -16.15 -8.77
C GLN A 32 5.75 -15.99 -7.49
N LYS A 33 6.48 -14.88 -7.42
CA LYS A 33 7.16 -14.45 -6.20
C LYS A 33 6.28 -13.46 -5.46
N SER A 34 6.48 -13.34 -4.16
CA SER A 34 5.79 -12.34 -3.36
C SER A 34 6.21 -10.92 -3.76
N SER A 35 5.27 -10.00 -3.72
CA SER A 35 5.46 -8.58 -4.02
C SER A 35 4.97 -7.72 -2.86
N ALA A 36 5.65 -6.61 -2.63
CA ALA A 36 5.20 -5.60 -1.69
C ALA A 36 3.79 -5.11 -2.05
N ALA A 37 3.02 -4.73 -1.06
CA ALA A 37 1.61 -4.38 -1.06
C ALA A 37 0.66 -5.57 -1.33
N TRP A 38 1.02 -6.55 -2.15
CA TRP A 38 0.20 -7.75 -2.40
C TRP A 38 0.33 -8.78 -1.28
N GLY A 39 1.53 -9.26 -0.98
CA GLY A 39 1.77 -10.21 0.11
C GLY A 39 1.51 -9.60 1.49
N ASP A 40 1.61 -8.28 1.63
CA ASP A 40 1.30 -7.54 2.86
C ASP A 40 -0.18 -7.68 3.29
N ALA A 41 -1.04 -8.22 2.44
CA ALA A 41 -2.39 -8.63 2.82
C ALA A 41 -2.40 -9.57 4.04
N ALA A 42 -1.33 -10.35 4.25
CA ALA A 42 -1.15 -11.19 5.45
C ALA A 42 -1.12 -10.39 6.76
N CYS A 43 -0.69 -9.11 6.71
CA CYS A 43 -0.63 -8.22 7.87
C CYS A 43 -1.73 -7.17 7.87
N VAL A 44 -2.00 -6.56 6.71
CA VAL A 44 -2.96 -5.46 6.58
C VAL A 44 -4.39 -5.94 6.79
N CYS A 45 -4.81 -7.02 6.11
CA CYS A 45 -6.19 -7.47 6.20
C CYS A 45 -6.62 -7.92 7.62
N PRO A 46 -5.83 -8.69 8.39
CA PRO A 46 -6.19 -9.02 9.77
C PRO A 46 -6.33 -7.79 10.65
N TRP A 47 -5.44 -6.81 10.50
CA TRP A 47 -5.46 -5.58 11.28
C TRP A 47 -6.68 -4.72 10.97
N GLU A 48 -6.99 -4.49 9.69
CA GLU A 48 -8.17 -3.72 9.28
C GLU A 48 -9.48 -4.39 9.71
N LEU A 49 -9.54 -5.71 9.66
CA LEU A 49 -10.71 -6.44 10.18
C LEU A 49 -10.85 -6.31 11.70
N TYR A 50 -9.73 -6.34 12.43
CA TYR A 50 -9.74 -6.08 13.86
C TYR A 50 -10.25 -4.65 14.16
N LEU A 51 -9.76 -3.64 13.46
CA LEU A 51 -10.23 -2.27 13.63
C LEU A 51 -11.73 -2.12 13.31
N ALA A 52 -12.20 -2.81 12.28
CA ALA A 52 -13.59 -2.72 11.84
C ALA A 52 -14.57 -3.45 12.77
N PHE A 53 -14.18 -4.57 13.38
CA PHE A 53 -15.08 -5.46 14.11
C PHE A 53 -14.74 -5.64 15.59
N GLY A 54 -13.56 -5.23 16.05
CA GLY A 54 -13.09 -5.37 17.43
C GLY A 54 -12.82 -6.82 17.87
N ASP A 55 -12.71 -7.76 16.90
CA ASP A 55 -12.55 -9.18 17.22
C ASP A 55 -11.08 -9.60 17.24
N GLU A 56 -10.53 -9.74 18.45
CA GLU A 56 -9.14 -10.19 18.67
C GLU A 56 -8.87 -11.61 18.12
N ASN A 57 -9.89 -12.45 17.95
CA ASN A 57 -9.69 -13.81 17.42
C ASN A 57 -9.20 -13.77 15.96
N ILE A 58 -9.50 -12.72 15.21
CA ILE A 58 -8.97 -12.51 13.87
C ILE A 58 -7.45 -12.39 13.97
N LEU A 59 -6.95 -11.49 14.83
CA LEU A 59 -5.51 -11.32 15.04
C LEU A 59 -4.87 -12.60 15.56
N ARG A 60 -5.46 -13.23 16.57
CA ARG A 60 -4.94 -14.46 17.18
C ARG A 60 -4.77 -15.58 16.16
N SER A 61 -5.74 -15.75 15.26
CA SER A 61 -5.68 -16.78 14.21
C SER A 61 -4.64 -16.50 13.13
N GLN A 62 -4.31 -15.22 12.88
CA GLN A 62 -3.43 -14.79 11.80
C GLN A 62 -2.02 -14.38 12.29
N PHE A 63 -1.81 -14.20 13.58
CA PHE A 63 -0.57 -13.66 14.13
C PHE A 63 0.69 -14.41 13.68
N ASN A 64 0.60 -15.75 13.60
CA ASN A 64 1.72 -16.54 13.11
C ASN A 64 2.00 -16.32 11.60
N SER A 65 0.96 -16.16 10.80
CA SER A 65 1.08 -15.83 9.37
C SER A 65 1.72 -14.44 9.18
N MET A 66 1.28 -13.45 9.95
CA MET A 66 1.86 -12.09 9.96
C MET A 66 3.36 -12.13 10.27
N LYS A 67 3.76 -12.85 11.33
CA LYS A 67 5.18 -13.00 11.69
C LYS A 67 6.00 -13.68 10.60
N LYS A 68 5.46 -14.73 9.99
CA LYS A 68 6.14 -15.43 8.88
C LYS A 68 6.37 -14.51 7.68
N TRP A 69 5.38 -13.66 7.35
CA TRP A 69 5.51 -12.69 6.27
C TRP A 69 6.66 -11.72 6.52
N VAL A 70 6.72 -11.09 7.70
CA VAL A 70 7.84 -10.20 8.07
C VAL A 70 9.17 -10.95 8.07
N GLY A 71 9.19 -12.20 8.54
CA GLY A 71 10.38 -13.06 8.50
C GLY A 71 10.85 -13.34 7.07
N TYR A 72 9.92 -13.61 6.14
CA TYR A 72 10.23 -13.77 4.72
C TYR A 72 10.91 -12.53 4.15
N ILE A 73 10.30 -11.34 4.34
CA ILE A 73 10.90 -10.09 3.87
C ILE A 73 12.31 -9.93 4.43
N THR A 74 12.47 -10.11 5.74
CA THR A 74 13.77 -10.00 6.42
C THR A 74 14.84 -10.93 5.83
N SER A 75 14.45 -12.13 5.40
CA SER A 75 15.36 -13.14 4.85
C SER A 75 15.62 -12.99 3.34
N SER A 76 14.69 -12.35 2.61
CA SER A 76 14.77 -12.24 1.15
C SER A 76 15.51 -10.99 0.67
N THR A 77 15.66 -9.98 1.51
CA THR A 77 16.35 -8.74 1.13
C THR A 77 17.87 -8.88 1.19
N THR A 78 18.55 -8.21 0.26
CA THR A 78 20.03 -8.13 0.23
C THR A 78 20.55 -6.89 0.95
N THR A 79 19.73 -5.88 1.17
CA THR A 79 20.08 -4.66 1.88
C THR A 79 19.56 -4.70 3.30
N LYS A 80 20.45 -4.59 4.27
CA LYS A 80 20.07 -4.69 5.69
C LYS A 80 19.00 -3.67 6.05
N ASN A 81 17.91 -4.14 6.67
CA ASN A 81 16.76 -3.36 7.13
C ASN A 81 15.96 -2.62 6.04
N LEU A 82 16.15 -2.95 4.78
CA LEU A 82 15.36 -2.44 3.67
C LEU A 82 14.96 -3.58 2.75
N TRP A 83 13.79 -3.53 2.17
CA TRP A 83 13.38 -4.48 1.15
C TRP A 83 13.71 -3.89 -0.22
N THR A 84 14.86 -4.26 -0.75
CA THR A 84 15.38 -3.79 -2.03
C THR A 84 15.58 -4.94 -2.99
N GLY A 85 15.36 -4.67 -4.26
CA GLY A 85 15.42 -5.66 -5.33
C GLY A 85 14.24 -6.64 -5.29
N GLY A 86 14.24 -7.58 -6.23
CA GLY A 86 13.10 -8.49 -6.45
C GLY A 86 12.19 -7.98 -7.56
N GLU A 87 11.03 -8.60 -7.68
CA GLU A 87 10.01 -8.21 -8.64
C GLU A 87 8.82 -7.64 -7.88
N HIS A 88 8.64 -6.32 -7.94
CA HIS A 88 7.52 -5.63 -7.33
C HIS A 88 6.63 -5.01 -8.41
N TYR A 89 5.35 -4.83 -8.09
CA TYR A 89 4.40 -4.17 -8.99
C TYR A 89 4.44 -2.64 -8.85
N GLY A 90 5.17 -2.11 -7.88
CA GLY A 90 5.26 -0.67 -7.63
C GLY A 90 3.90 -0.07 -7.32
N ASP A 91 3.69 1.19 -7.70
CA ASP A 91 2.36 1.80 -7.65
C ASP A 91 1.58 1.43 -8.91
N TRP A 92 0.99 0.23 -8.90
CA TRP A 92 0.30 -0.37 -10.04
C TRP A 92 -0.84 0.50 -10.52
N LEU A 93 -0.90 0.73 -11.84
CA LEU A 93 -1.86 1.60 -12.51
C LEU A 93 -1.76 3.08 -12.09
N GLY A 94 -0.60 3.51 -11.60
CA GLY A 94 -0.32 4.92 -11.36
C GLY A 94 -0.40 5.73 -12.67
N LEU A 95 -1.06 6.89 -12.61
CA LEU A 95 -1.25 7.75 -13.78
C LEU A 95 0.02 8.49 -14.23
N ASP A 96 1.07 8.39 -13.47
CA ASP A 96 2.42 8.87 -13.82
C ASP A 96 3.31 7.78 -14.41
N ALA A 97 2.72 6.61 -14.71
CA ALA A 97 3.45 5.48 -15.30
C ALA A 97 4.09 5.88 -16.65
N PRO A 98 5.35 5.45 -16.90
CA PRO A 98 5.97 5.61 -18.21
C PRO A 98 5.16 4.92 -19.31
N SER A 99 5.24 5.46 -20.52
CA SER A 99 4.51 4.88 -21.66
C SER A 99 4.80 3.38 -21.83
N GLY A 100 3.74 2.58 -21.86
CA GLY A 100 3.84 1.12 -21.98
C GLY A 100 4.01 0.38 -20.65
N SER A 101 4.17 1.08 -19.52
CA SER A 101 4.23 0.50 -18.19
C SER A 101 2.86 0.53 -17.51
N TYR A 102 2.61 -0.45 -16.63
CA TYR A 102 1.51 -0.43 -15.67
C TYR A 102 1.96 0.13 -14.31
N LYS A 103 3.28 0.20 -14.07
CA LYS A 103 3.85 0.67 -12.82
C LYS A 103 4.02 2.18 -12.87
N GLY A 104 3.53 2.89 -11.86
CA GLY A 104 3.79 4.30 -11.65
C GLY A 104 5.29 4.61 -11.54
N SER A 105 5.64 5.89 -11.57
CA SER A 105 7.04 6.36 -11.59
C SER A 105 7.74 6.30 -10.23
N SER A 106 7.04 5.93 -9.16
CA SER A 106 7.60 5.83 -7.81
C SER A 106 8.67 4.74 -7.71
N ASP A 107 9.67 4.97 -6.88
CA ASP A 107 10.73 3.99 -6.59
C ASP A 107 10.14 2.70 -5.98
N GLU A 108 10.32 1.56 -6.67
CA GLU A 108 9.79 0.26 -6.23
C GLU A 108 10.43 -0.21 -4.91
N ASP A 109 11.71 0.08 -4.69
CA ASP A 109 12.42 -0.27 -3.46
C ASP A 109 11.95 0.59 -2.27
N LEU A 110 11.61 1.87 -2.51
CA LEU A 110 10.98 2.73 -1.51
C LEU A 110 9.62 2.16 -1.11
N ILE A 111 8.77 1.82 -2.08
CA ILE A 111 7.46 1.22 -1.82
C ILE A 111 7.61 -0.07 -1.02
N ALA A 112 8.49 -0.96 -1.46
CA ALA A 112 8.70 -2.24 -0.80
C ALA A 112 9.20 -2.06 0.64
N SER A 113 10.16 -1.17 0.87
CA SER A 113 10.68 -0.87 2.20
C SER A 113 9.64 -0.18 3.09
N ALA A 114 8.76 0.66 2.53
CA ALA A 114 7.65 1.26 3.27
C ALA A 114 6.65 0.20 3.76
N PHE A 115 6.29 -0.76 2.90
CA PHE A 115 5.41 -1.87 3.29
C PHE A 115 6.09 -2.85 4.26
N TYR A 116 7.41 -3.06 4.16
CA TYR A 116 8.16 -3.81 5.15
C TYR A 116 8.07 -3.18 6.54
N ALA A 117 8.26 -1.85 6.63
CA ALA A 117 8.08 -1.13 7.89
C ALA A 117 6.64 -1.25 8.39
N HIS A 118 5.66 -1.04 7.51
CA HIS A 118 4.24 -1.09 7.87
C HIS A 118 3.83 -2.49 8.36
N SER A 119 4.16 -3.55 7.64
CA SER A 119 3.87 -4.92 8.09
C SER A 119 4.55 -5.25 9.42
N THR A 120 5.78 -4.78 9.65
CA THR A 120 6.47 -4.94 10.94
C THR A 120 5.73 -4.20 12.06
N GLU A 121 5.27 -2.97 11.81
CA GLU A 121 4.44 -2.20 12.75
C GLU A 121 3.13 -2.92 13.07
N LEU A 122 2.47 -3.50 12.07
CA LEU A 122 1.22 -4.23 12.25
C LEU A 122 1.40 -5.50 13.10
N VAL A 123 2.53 -6.21 12.95
CA VAL A 123 2.88 -7.32 13.85
C VAL A 123 3.04 -6.83 15.28
N MET A 124 3.71 -5.69 15.51
CA MET A 124 3.85 -5.09 16.84
C MET A 124 2.49 -4.72 17.43
N LYS A 125 1.65 -4.03 16.67
CA LYS A 125 0.31 -3.62 17.09
C LYS A 125 -0.56 -4.83 17.45
N ALA A 126 -0.59 -5.85 16.60
CA ALA A 126 -1.34 -7.07 16.83
C ALA A 126 -0.82 -7.84 18.06
N GLY A 127 0.49 -7.98 18.20
CA GLY A 127 1.10 -8.63 19.36
C GLY A 127 0.78 -7.91 20.67
N ASN A 128 0.82 -6.58 20.70
CA ASN A 128 0.44 -5.79 21.87
C ASN A 128 -1.03 -6.02 22.27
N VAL A 129 -1.95 -6.09 21.30
CA VAL A 129 -3.36 -6.42 21.56
C VAL A 129 -3.49 -7.83 22.16
N LEU A 130 -2.70 -8.77 21.68
CA LEU A 130 -2.73 -10.18 22.11
C LEU A 130 -1.95 -10.47 23.39
N GLY A 131 -1.16 -9.50 23.89
CA GLY A 131 -0.28 -9.67 25.06
C GLY A 131 0.98 -10.50 24.77
N GLU A 132 1.42 -10.53 23.51
CA GLU A 132 2.62 -11.24 23.05
C GLU A 132 3.88 -10.37 23.20
N ASP A 133 5.05 -10.98 23.33
CA ASP A 133 6.32 -10.24 23.29
C ASP A 133 6.64 -9.82 21.84
N VAL A 134 6.78 -8.51 21.64
CA VAL A 134 7.06 -7.89 20.33
C VAL A 134 8.40 -7.16 20.28
N SER A 135 9.25 -7.32 21.30
CA SER A 135 10.50 -6.57 21.47
C SER A 135 11.45 -6.69 20.27
N GLU A 136 11.49 -7.86 19.61
CA GLU A 136 12.27 -8.08 18.39
C GLU A 136 11.74 -7.22 17.23
N TYR A 137 10.42 -7.12 17.07
CA TYR A 137 9.78 -6.33 16.01
C TYR A 137 9.92 -4.84 16.28
N GLU A 138 9.88 -4.39 17.55
CA GLU A 138 10.17 -2.99 17.91
C GLU A 138 11.58 -2.59 17.49
N THR A 139 12.54 -3.47 17.73
CA THR A 139 13.94 -3.25 17.34
C THR A 139 14.07 -3.24 15.82
N LEU A 140 13.44 -4.19 15.13
CA LEU A 140 13.44 -4.29 13.67
C LEU A 140 12.82 -3.04 13.05
N TYR A 141 11.64 -2.62 13.50
CA TYR A 141 10.93 -1.43 13.02
C TYR A 141 11.80 -0.17 13.12
N LYS A 142 12.42 0.06 14.28
CA LYS A 142 13.33 1.21 14.49
C LYS A 142 14.50 1.19 13.49
N ASN A 143 15.05 0.00 13.23
CA ASN A 143 16.14 -0.14 12.27
C ASN A 143 15.69 0.10 10.82
N ILE A 144 14.49 -0.38 10.45
CA ILE A 144 13.90 -0.14 9.12
C ILE A 144 13.67 1.36 8.92
N VAL A 145 13.03 2.02 9.88
CA VAL A 145 12.76 3.46 9.81
C VAL A 145 14.06 4.27 9.66
N ALA A 146 15.09 3.94 10.45
CA ALA A 146 16.37 4.62 10.35
C ALA A 146 17.04 4.44 8.98
N ALA A 147 17.04 3.22 8.45
CA ALA A 147 17.58 2.92 7.12
C ALA A 147 16.77 3.60 6.00
N PHE A 148 15.45 3.61 6.11
CA PHE A 148 14.55 4.30 5.17
C PHE A 148 14.85 5.79 5.11
N GLN A 149 14.95 6.45 6.26
CA GLN A 149 15.24 7.89 6.38
C GLN A 149 16.63 8.28 5.85
N GLU A 150 17.59 7.38 5.90
CA GLU A 150 18.93 7.58 5.37
C GLU A 150 18.93 7.44 3.84
N THR A 151 18.20 6.44 3.32
CA THR A 151 18.20 6.09 1.89
C THR A 151 17.31 7.04 1.07
N TRP A 152 16.13 7.39 1.60
CA TRP A 152 15.16 8.28 0.92
C TRP A 152 14.89 9.57 1.73
N PRO A 153 15.82 10.52 1.71
CA PRO A 153 15.64 11.80 2.41
C PRO A 153 14.69 12.77 1.71
N VAL A 154 14.33 12.51 0.44
CA VAL A 154 13.48 13.36 -0.41
C VAL A 154 12.51 12.47 -1.18
N TYR A 155 11.29 12.96 -1.42
CA TYR A 155 10.20 12.26 -2.11
C TYR A 155 9.81 13.03 -3.38
N HIS A 156 9.68 12.31 -4.51
CA HIS A 156 9.53 12.91 -5.84
C HIS A 156 8.14 12.70 -6.45
N THR A 157 7.39 11.69 -5.99
CA THR A 157 6.06 11.38 -6.49
C THR A 157 5.01 11.53 -5.40
N GLN A 158 3.73 11.60 -5.81
CA GLN A 158 2.64 11.65 -4.84
C GLN A 158 2.66 10.40 -3.94
N THR A 159 2.86 9.21 -4.50
CA THR A 159 2.86 7.95 -3.75
C THR A 159 4.03 7.85 -2.77
N GLU A 160 5.23 8.28 -3.14
CA GLU A 160 6.36 8.34 -2.22
C GLU A 160 6.08 9.25 -1.02
N CYS A 161 5.55 10.47 -1.27
CA CYS A 161 5.14 11.39 -0.21
C CYS A 161 4.08 10.77 0.71
N ILE A 162 3.08 10.12 0.12
CA ILE A 162 1.97 9.49 0.83
C ILE A 162 2.48 8.40 1.77
N LEU A 163 3.25 7.43 1.25
CA LEU A 163 3.73 6.32 2.05
C LEU A 163 4.67 6.79 3.17
N ALA A 164 5.56 7.73 2.85
CA ALA A 164 6.48 8.28 3.84
C ALA A 164 5.76 9.03 4.97
N ALA A 165 4.70 9.77 4.68
CA ALA A 165 3.92 10.49 5.69
C ALA A 165 2.96 9.57 6.44
N HIS A 166 2.19 8.73 5.72
CA HIS A 166 1.15 7.88 6.30
C HIS A 166 1.70 6.80 7.23
N PHE A 167 2.80 6.16 6.84
CA PHE A 167 3.46 5.14 7.66
C PHE A 167 4.49 5.73 8.63
N HIS A 168 4.54 7.05 8.78
CA HIS A 168 5.44 7.76 9.69
C HIS A 168 6.93 7.44 9.48
N LEU A 169 7.34 7.26 8.22
CA LEU A 169 8.71 6.91 7.85
C LEU A 169 9.57 8.13 7.58
N ALA A 170 8.99 9.26 7.16
CA ALA A 170 9.74 10.48 6.93
C ALA A 170 10.34 11.05 8.23
N LYS A 171 11.51 11.69 8.13
CA LYS A 171 12.08 12.48 9.26
C LYS A 171 11.16 13.62 9.66
N ASP A 172 10.47 14.20 8.68
CA ASP A 172 9.47 15.25 8.83
C ASP A 172 8.27 14.88 7.96
N CYS A 173 7.25 14.29 8.58
CA CYS A 173 6.03 13.88 7.89
C CYS A 173 5.21 15.08 7.42
N GLN A 174 5.27 16.24 8.11
CA GLN A 174 4.62 17.45 7.63
C GLN A 174 5.25 17.93 6.33
N ALA A 175 6.59 17.96 6.23
CA ALA A 175 7.27 18.33 5.00
C ALA A 175 6.96 17.38 3.84
N ALA A 176 6.82 16.07 4.10
CA ALA A 176 6.37 15.11 3.07
C ALA A 176 4.94 15.39 2.61
N ALA A 177 4.02 15.73 3.53
CA ALA A 177 2.66 16.11 3.20
C ALA A 177 2.57 17.47 2.48
N ASP A 178 3.41 18.44 2.85
CA ASP A 178 3.52 19.72 2.15
C ASP A 178 3.97 19.51 0.69
N GLN A 179 4.94 18.62 0.47
CA GLN A 179 5.38 18.22 -0.87
C GLN A 179 4.27 17.52 -1.64
N LEU A 180 3.50 16.63 -1.00
CA LEU A 180 2.32 16.00 -1.62
C LEU A 180 1.31 17.05 -2.08
N ALA A 181 0.94 17.98 -1.20
CA ALA A 181 -0.01 19.05 -1.51
C ALA A 181 0.47 19.91 -2.69
N LYS A 182 1.78 20.19 -2.74
CA LYS A 182 2.39 20.88 -3.88
C LYS A 182 2.27 20.06 -5.16
N LEU A 183 2.64 18.78 -5.15
CA LEU A 183 2.57 17.90 -6.33
C LEU A 183 1.14 17.76 -6.86
N VAL A 184 0.14 17.64 -5.97
CA VAL A 184 -1.27 17.60 -6.35
C VAL A 184 -1.71 18.91 -6.99
N THR A 185 -1.30 20.04 -6.42
CA THR A 185 -1.65 21.38 -6.92
C THR A 185 -1.00 21.66 -8.27
N ASP A 186 0.29 21.37 -8.41
CA ASP A 186 1.06 21.53 -9.65
C ASP A 186 0.49 20.67 -10.79
N ALA A 187 -0.09 19.51 -10.46
CA ALA A 187 -0.81 18.66 -11.40
C ALA A 187 -2.21 19.17 -11.78
N GLY A 188 -2.61 20.38 -11.32
CA GLY A 188 -3.95 20.93 -11.57
C GLY A 188 -5.03 20.29 -10.70
N VAL A 189 -4.72 20.03 -9.43
CA VAL A 189 -5.58 19.31 -8.47
C VAL A 189 -5.98 17.94 -9.01
N GLN A 190 -4.98 17.16 -9.39
CA GLN A 190 -5.16 15.81 -9.92
C GLN A 190 -4.34 14.79 -9.13
N LEU A 191 -4.94 13.63 -8.92
CA LEU A 191 -4.21 12.46 -8.47
C LEU A 191 -3.35 11.88 -9.60
N LYS A 192 -2.22 11.28 -9.20
CA LYS A 192 -1.32 10.53 -10.09
C LYS A 192 -1.05 9.12 -9.56
N THR A 193 -1.66 8.80 -8.44
CA THR A 193 -1.47 7.56 -7.70
C THR A 193 -2.16 6.37 -8.37
N GLY A 194 -1.59 5.21 -8.15
CA GLY A 194 -2.16 3.91 -8.46
C GLY A 194 -2.70 3.20 -7.20
N PHE A 195 -2.64 1.87 -7.17
CA PHE A 195 -3.21 1.05 -6.11
C PHE A 195 -2.61 1.31 -4.72
N VAL A 196 -1.33 1.67 -4.66
CA VAL A 196 -0.59 1.76 -3.39
C VAL A 196 -0.72 3.14 -2.76
N GLY A 197 -0.78 4.19 -3.57
CA GLY A 197 -0.89 5.57 -3.07
C GLY A 197 -2.33 6.02 -2.85
N THR A 198 -3.25 5.63 -3.72
CA THR A 198 -4.65 6.10 -3.70
C THR A 198 -5.38 5.89 -2.36
N PRO A 199 -5.26 4.73 -1.68
CA PRO A 199 -5.98 4.49 -0.42
C PRO A 199 -5.65 5.49 0.68
N TYR A 200 -4.45 6.03 0.69
CA TYR A 200 -3.95 6.90 1.76
C TYR A 200 -3.91 8.38 1.37
N LEU A 201 -4.09 8.73 0.09
CA LEU A 201 -3.96 10.09 -0.43
C LEU A 201 -4.81 11.11 0.33
N LEU A 202 -6.10 10.86 0.46
CA LEU A 202 -7.03 11.80 1.11
C LEU A 202 -6.80 11.86 2.63
N HIS A 203 -6.38 10.76 3.23
CA HIS A 203 -6.03 10.70 4.65
C HIS A 203 -4.81 11.59 4.94
N VAL A 204 -3.71 11.42 4.20
CA VAL A 204 -2.51 12.24 4.39
C VAL A 204 -2.83 13.72 4.22
N LEU A 205 -3.53 14.09 3.13
CA LEU A 205 -3.91 15.50 2.93
C LEU A 205 -4.76 16.03 4.10
N SER A 206 -5.69 15.24 4.62
CA SER A 206 -6.57 15.67 5.71
C SER A 206 -5.83 15.77 7.04
N ASP A 207 -5.03 14.78 7.38
CA ASP A 207 -4.35 14.67 8.67
C ASP A 207 -3.27 15.75 8.85
N TYR A 208 -2.68 16.19 7.74
CA TYR A 208 -1.63 17.22 7.71
C TYR A 208 -2.14 18.63 7.32
N GLY A 209 -3.47 18.87 7.43
CA GLY A 209 -4.04 20.21 7.32
C GLY A 209 -4.50 20.64 5.93
N TYR A 210 -4.44 19.79 4.93
CA TYR A 210 -4.86 20.06 3.54
C TYR A 210 -6.29 19.57 3.23
N VAL A 211 -7.21 19.67 4.20
CA VAL A 211 -8.60 19.17 4.10
C VAL A 211 -9.32 19.74 2.87
N SER A 212 -9.17 21.04 2.60
CA SER A 212 -9.81 21.67 1.43
C SER A 212 -9.29 21.07 0.11
N LEU A 213 -8.01 20.73 0.03
CA LEU A 213 -7.43 20.09 -1.16
C LEU A 213 -7.93 18.65 -1.31
N ALA A 214 -8.03 17.91 -0.20
CA ALA A 214 -8.62 16.56 -0.20
C ALA A 214 -10.06 16.57 -0.71
N TRP A 215 -10.90 17.51 -0.25
CA TRP A 215 -12.25 17.68 -0.75
C TRP A 215 -12.29 18.08 -2.23
N SER A 216 -11.38 18.96 -2.67
CA SER A 216 -11.30 19.36 -4.07
C SER A 216 -10.96 18.19 -5.00
N LEU A 217 -10.09 17.25 -4.55
CA LEU A 217 -9.81 16.01 -5.26
C LEU A 217 -11.03 15.08 -5.28
N LEU A 218 -11.65 14.85 -4.12
CA LEU A 218 -12.76 13.91 -3.98
C LEU A 218 -13.99 14.34 -4.80
N LEU A 219 -14.30 15.63 -4.81
CA LEU A 219 -15.49 16.18 -5.48
C LEU A 219 -15.25 16.58 -6.94
N ARG A 220 -14.05 16.30 -7.47
CA ARG A 220 -13.75 16.56 -8.87
C ARG A 220 -14.52 15.59 -9.77
N GLU A 221 -15.15 16.11 -10.82
CA GLU A 221 -15.89 15.33 -11.82
C GLU A 221 -15.12 15.10 -13.12
N ASN A 222 -14.10 15.95 -13.40
CA ASN A 222 -13.28 15.82 -14.60
C ASN A 222 -12.24 14.71 -14.43
N TYR A 223 -11.90 14.04 -15.53
CA TYR A 223 -10.83 13.04 -15.59
C TYR A 223 -9.46 13.59 -15.11
N PRO A 224 -8.65 12.84 -14.38
CA PRO A 224 -9.01 11.64 -13.62
C PRO A 224 -9.58 12.00 -12.25
N SER A 225 -10.60 11.29 -11.78
CA SER A 225 -11.19 11.53 -10.46
C SER A 225 -12.11 10.39 -10.03
N TRP A 226 -12.50 10.35 -8.75
CA TRP A 226 -13.49 9.39 -8.23
C TRP A 226 -14.88 9.57 -8.85
N LEU A 227 -15.28 10.80 -9.18
CA LEU A 227 -16.61 11.08 -9.72
C LEU A 227 -16.68 10.98 -11.25
N TYR A 228 -15.55 11.02 -11.95
CA TYR A 228 -15.53 10.88 -13.40
C TYR A 228 -16.22 9.59 -13.89
N PRO A 229 -15.94 8.38 -13.33
CA PRO A 229 -16.67 7.18 -13.69
C PRO A 229 -18.19 7.31 -13.50
N ILE A 230 -18.63 7.98 -12.45
CA ILE A 230 -20.06 8.22 -12.19
C ILE A 230 -20.69 9.07 -13.30
N THR A 231 -19.99 10.09 -13.79
CA THR A 231 -20.48 10.90 -14.94
C THR A 231 -20.61 10.09 -16.23
N LYS A 232 -19.91 8.94 -16.31
CA LYS A 232 -20.00 7.99 -17.43
C LYS A 232 -21.02 6.87 -17.19
N GLY A 233 -21.77 6.91 -16.09
CA GLY A 233 -22.81 5.93 -15.76
C GLY A 233 -22.30 4.71 -15.00
N ALA A 234 -21.09 4.75 -14.42
CA ALA A 234 -20.57 3.67 -13.61
C ALA A 234 -21.43 3.44 -12.37
N THR A 235 -21.61 2.15 -12.04
CA THR A 235 -22.30 1.70 -10.81
C THR A 235 -21.34 1.04 -9.82
N THR A 236 -20.09 0.88 -10.21
CA THR A 236 -18.99 0.33 -9.41
C THR A 236 -17.76 1.23 -9.55
N ILE A 237 -16.78 1.06 -8.65
CA ILE A 237 -15.45 1.65 -8.81
C ILE A 237 -14.72 0.86 -9.90
N TRP A 238 -14.14 1.56 -10.87
CA TRP A 238 -13.32 0.95 -11.91
C TRP A 238 -11.95 0.58 -11.37
N GLU A 239 -11.37 -0.49 -11.93
CA GLU A 239 -10.00 -0.88 -11.61
C GLU A 239 -8.99 0.17 -12.09
N HIS A 240 -9.23 0.79 -13.24
CA HIS A 240 -8.38 1.81 -13.83
C HIS A 240 -9.10 3.16 -13.93
N TRP A 241 -8.40 4.26 -13.64
CA TRP A 241 -8.96 5.61 -13.67
C TRP A 241 -9.55 6.00 -15.02
N ASP A 242 -8.99 5.47 -16.11
CA ASP A 242 -9.41 5.71 -17.49
C ASP A 242 -10.02 4.46 -18.16
N GLY A 243 -10.77 3.67 -17.44
CA GLY A 243 -11.57 2.59 -18.01
C GLY A 243 -12.40 3.05 -19.22
N ILE A 244 -12.94 4.29 -19.15
CA ILE A 244 -13.35 5.10 -20.30
C ILE A 244 -12.45 6.32 -20.33
N MET A 245 -11.64 6.47 -21.38
CA MET A 245 -10.72 7.60 -21.54
C MET A 245 -11.45 8.92 -21.74
N GLU A 246 -10.75 10.05 -21.61
CA GLU A 246 -11.34 11.38 -21.74
C GLU A 246 -11.99 11.61 -23.12
N ASN A 247 -11.42 11.02 -24.18
CA ASN A 247 -11.97 11.06 -25.55
C ASN A 247 -13.20 10.17 -25.75
N GLY A 248 -13.61 9.39 -24.75
CA GLY A 248 -14.75 8.49 -24.77
C GLY A 248 -14.45 7.07 -25.22
N ASP A 249 -13.21 6.77 -25.61
CA ASP A 249 -12.81 5.42 -25.96
C ASP A 249 -12.60 4.57 -24.71
N PHE A 250 -12.77 3.26 -24.84
CA PHE A 250 -12.41 2.33 -23.77
C PHE A 250 -10.89 2.16 -23.68
N TRP A 251 -10.40 1.91 -22.48
CA TRP A 251 -9.03 1.48 -22.26
C TRP A 251 -8.71 0.26 -23.13
N THR A 252 -7.61 0.32 -23.86
CA THR A 252 -7.28 -0.66 -24.92
C THR A 252 -6.54 -1.89 -24.41
N ARG A 253 -6.21 -1.94 -23.13
CA ARG A 253 -5.60 -3.09 -22.47
C ARG A 253 -6.69 -3.88 -21.76
N ASP A 254 -6.36 -5.03 -21.25
CA ASP A 254 -7.23 -6.05 -20.68
C ASP A 254 -7.79 -5.76 -19.27
N MET A 255 -7.88 -4.48 -18.90
CA MET A 255 -8.40 -4.06 -17.61
C MET A 255 -9.78 -3.40 -17.74
N ASN A 256 -10.62 -3.62 -16.74
CA ASN A 256 -12.01 -3.15 -16.67
C ASN A 256 -12.20 -1.90 -15.82
#